data_f890795790f80843f62e97e158185fd8
#
_entry.id   f890795790f80843f62e97e158185fd8
#
_cell.length_a   1.000
_cell.length_b   1.000
_cell.length_c   1.000
_cell.angle_alpha   90.00
_cell.angle_beta   90.00
_cell.angle_gamma   90.00
#
_symmetry.space_group_name_H-M   'P 1'
#
loop_
_entity.id
_entity.type
_entity.pdbx_description
1 polymer ?
#
loop_
_entity_poly.entity_id
_entity_poly.type
_entity_poly.pdbx_seq_one_letter_code
_entity_poly.pdbx_strand_id
1 'polypeptide(L)'
;MGWEKPIIDGIVPTLGEKNYPINTILCNSFGFGGNDSALLISLHSSDCDDCPHSNYTEKDIRVLSKVEIQSEDDLLEISKYIKPLEVRRMGKLMKSTMLSSLKALEMAGIDVPDAIITGTAWGCLENSEKLLEQICNEGECMLKPTYFMQSTHNTLSSCIAIRTHCHGYNITYSQGSNSLEWAIRDAKRLLINGVCKSVLVGCHDESTPTFRKLMERVGVYNLNSIHSIALVLSCGK
;
A
#
# COMPACT_ATOMS: atom_id res chain seq x y z
N MET A 1 15.65 9.90 24.54
CA MET A 1 14.89 8.97 25.38
C MET A 1 15.85 8.00 26.02
N GLY A 2 15.87 7.92 27.33
CA GLY A 2 16.70 6.97 28.05
C GLY A 2 15.92 5.68 28.33
N TRP A 3 16.59 4.54 28.24
CA TRP A 3 16.10 3.28 28.74
C TRP A 3 16.91 2.93 30.00
N GLU A 4 16.26 2.33 31.00
CA GLU A 4 16.91 2.05 32.29
C GLU A 4 17.35 0.58 32.43
N LYS A 5 16.64 -0.34 31.80
CA LYS A 5 16.93 -1.79 31.84
C LYS A 5 16.70 -2.43 30.47
N PRO A 6 17.59 -3.32 30.00
CA PRO A 6 17.36 -4.11 28.81
C PRO A 6 16.15 -5.04 28.98
N ILE A 7 15.35 -5.22 27.93
CA ILE A 7 14.22 -6.15 27.93
C ILE A 7 14.72 -7.61 27.90
N ILE A 8 15.88 -7.82 27.29
CA ILE A 8 16.54 -9.12 27.20
C ILE A 8 17.98 -8.97 27.72
N ASP A 9 18.37 -9.84 28.63
CA ASP A 9 19.72 -9.84 29.17
C ASP A 9 20.77 -10.04 28.06
N GLY A 10 21.77 -9.15 28.05
CA GLY A 10 22.84 -9.19 27.05
C GLY A 10 22.58 -8.37 25.78
N ILE A 11 21.35 -7.87 25.56
CA ILE A 11 21.04 -6.96 24.45
C ILE A 11 20.91 -5.54 24.98
N VAL A 12 21.96 -4.75 24.81
CA VAL A 12 22.03 -3.37 25.27
C VAL A 12 22.01 -2.43 24.08
N PRO A 13 20.98 -1.55 23.96
CA PRO A 13 20.97 -0.54 22.92
C PRO A 13 22.18 0.39 23.07
N THR A 14 22.81 0.76 21.95
CA THR A 14 23.91 1.72 21.97
C THR A 14 23.39 3.12 22.28
N LEU A 15 23.98 3.74 23.30
CA LEU A 15 23.75 5.13 23.64
C LEU A 15 24.93 5.95 23.11
N GLY A 16 24.75 6.57 21.96
CA GLY A 16 25.73 7.50 21.39
C GLY A 16 26.37 7.01 20.09
N GLU A 17 26.89 7.96 19.35
CA GLU A 17 27.61 7.72 18.10
C GLU A 17 29.02 7.13 18.43
N LYS A 18 29.25 5.94 17.93
CA LYS A 18 30.56 5.33 17.90
C LYS A 18 30.90 5.01 16.45
N ASN A 19 32.06 5.50 16.00
CA ASN A 19 32.59 5.18 14.68
C ASN A 19 33.05 3.72 14.64
N TYR A 20 32.16 2.79 14.32
CA TYR A 20 32.53 1.42 14.01
C TYR A 20 32.50 1.23 12.48
N PRO A 21 33.43 0.45 11.91
CA PRO A 21 33.31 0.00 10.54
C PRO A 21 32.13 -0.94 10.45
N ILE A 22 31.01 -0.44 9.92
CA ILE A 22 29.80 -1.24 9.74
C ILE A 22 29.81 -1.79 8.33
N ASN A 23 29.94 -3.12 8.21
CA ASN A 23 29.90 -3.81 6.92
C ASN A 23 28.52 -4.38 6.59
N THR A 24 27.73 -4.68 7.61
CA THR A 24 26.39 -5.28 7.44
C THR A 24 25.42 -4.69 8.46
N ILE A 25 24.23 -4.33 8.01
CA ILE A 25 23.15 -3.79 8.83
C ILE A 25 21.91 -4.64 8.64
N LEU A 26 21.29 -5.08 9.74
CA LEU A 26 19.96 -5.68 9.75
C LEU A 26 18.94 -4.64 10.22
N CYS A 27 18.02 -4.28 9.36
CA CYS A 27 16.88 -3.41 9.67
C CYS A 27 15.63 -4.24 9.80
N ASN A 28 14.96 -4.18 10.94
CA ASN A 28 13.68 -4.85 11.17
C ASN A 28 12.56 -3.82 11.32
N SER A 29 11.42 -4.09 10.74
CA SER A 29 10.20 -3.32 10.91
C SER A 29 9.05 -4.26 11.21
N PHE A 30 8.40 -4.03 12.34
CA PHE A 30 7.26 -4.82 12.80
C PHE A 30 6.02 -3.94 12.76
N GLY A 31 5.05 -4.30 11.91
CA GLY A 31 3.81 -3.56 11.72
C GLY A 31 2.62 -4.20 12.43
N PHE A 32 1.60 -3.40 12.68
CA PHE A 32 0.33 -3.93 13.17
C PHE A 32 -0.28 -4.90 12.15
N GLY A 33 -0.81 -6.02 12.64
CA GLY A 33 -1.42 -7.05 11.80
C GLY A 33 -0.45 -8.13 11.32
N GLY A 34 0.78 -8.18 11.88
CA GLY A 34 1.74 -9.25 11.57
C GLY A 34 2.50 -9.05 10.25
N ASN A 35 2.51 -7.81 9.73
CA ASN A 35 3.36 -7.45 8.60
C ASN A 35 4.77 -7.14 9.11
N ASP A 36 5.60 -8.15 9.15
CA ASP A 36 6.99 -8.03 9.58
C ASP A 36 7.91 -8.03 8.36
N SER A 37 8.88 -7.14 8.36
CA SER A 37 9.91 -7.09 7.32
C SER A 37 11.29 -6.99 7.93
N ALA A 38 12.25 -7.68 7.32
CA ALA A 38 13.66 -7.59 7.66
C ALA A 38 14.46 -7.29 6.39
N LEU A 39 15.33 -6.29 6.48
CA LEU A 39 16.21 -5.89 5.40
C LEU A 39 17.66 -6.04 5.86
N LEU A 40 18.44 -6.85 5.16
CA LEU A 40 19.86 -6.99 5.36
C LEU A 40 20.60 -6.19 4.29
N ILE A 41 21.39 -5.20 4.73
CA ILE A 41 22.21 -4.37 3.85
C ILE A 41 23.67 -4.70 4.12
N SER A 42 24.42 -5.09 3.07
CA SER A 42 25.86 -5.39 3.16
C SER A 42 26.64 -4.57 2.14
N LEU A 43 27.84 -4.14 2.53
CA LEU A 43 28.80 -3.49 1.64
C LEU A 43 29.52 -4.50 0.71
N HIS A 44 29.50 -5.78 1.10
CA HIS A 44 30.04 -6.85 0.27
C HIS A 44 28.92 -7.48 -0.52
N SER A 45 28.99 -7.43 -1.86
CA SER A 45 28.17 -8.26 -2.70
C SER A 45 28.61 -9.72 -2.48
N SER A 46 27.87 -10.49 -1.71
CA SER A 46 27.87 -11.93 -1.93
C SER A 46 27.19 -12.13 -3.28
N ASP A 47 27.88 -12.68 -4.25
CA ASP A 47 27.24 -13.17 -5.46
C ASP A 47 26.14 -14.15 -5.01
N CYS A 48 24.90 -13.65 -5.00
CA CYS A 48 23.76 -14.51 -4.79
C CYS A 48 23.54 -15.31 -6.07
N ASP A 49 24.25 -16.42 -6.20
CA ASP A 49 24.05 -17.38 -7.29
C ASP A 49 22.61 -17.95 -7.33
N ASP A 50 21.85 -17.75 -6.22
CA ASP A 50 20.47 -18.21 -6.09
C ASP A 50 19.40 -17.15 -6.47
N CYS A 51 19.80 -15.95 -6.92
CA CYS A 51 18.80 -15.02 -7.48
C CYS A 51 18.33 -15.57 -8.84
N PRO A 52 17.03 -15.83 -9.02
CA PRO A 52 16.51 -16.25 -10.29
C PRO A 52 16.81 -15.14 -11.34
N HIS A 53 17.83 -15.37 -12.17
CA HIS A 53 18.09 -14.52 -13.33
C HIS A 53 17.02 -14.81 -14.36
N SER A 54 16.04 -13.91 -14.51
CA SER A 54 15.14 -13.99 -15.65
C SER A 54 15.80 -13.30 -16.84
N ASN A 55 15.57 -13.84 -18.03
CA ASN A 55 16.00 -13.22 -19.29
C ASN A 55 15.01 -12.13 -19.76
N TYR A 56 14.08 -11.70 -18.88
CA TYR A 56 13.07 -10.70 -19.21
C TYR A 56 13.65 -9.29 -19.17
N THR A 57 13.15 -8.45 -20.05
CA THR A 57 13.48 -7.01 -20.13
C THR A 57 12.22 -6.18 -19.92
N GLU A 58 12.36 -4.87 -19.77
CA GLU A 58 11.18 -3.97 -19.67
C GLU A 58 10.24 -4.08 -20.88
N LYS A 59 10.75 -4.47 -22.05
CA LYS A 59 9.95 -4.65 -23.29
C LYS A 59 9.03 -5.86 -23.23
N ASP A 60 9.29 -6.80 -22.34
CA ASP A 60 8.49 -8.01 -22.15
C ASP A 60 7.31 -7.79 -21.19
N ILE A 61 7.28 -6.62 -20.53
CA ILE A 61 6.20 -6.26 -19.60
C ILE A 61 5.00 -5.72 -20.38
N ARG A 62 3.84 -6.26 -20.08
CA ARG A 62 2.57 -5.90 -20.70
C ARG A 62 1.59 -5.41 -19.64
N VAL A 63 0.81 -4.40 -20.00
CA VAL A 63 -0.36 -3.97 -19.23
C VAL A 63 -1.53 -4.81 -19.74
N LEU A 64 -2.02 -5.75 -18.93
CA LEU A 64 -3.15 -6.61 -19.30
C LEU A 64 -4.48 -5.87 -19.17
N SER A 65 -4.59 -5.02 -18.16
CA SER A 65 -5.79 -4.22 -17.92
C SER A 65 -5.45 -2.91 -17.22
N LYS A 66 -6.31 -1.94 -17.38
CA LYS A 66 -6.31 -0.66 -16.64
C LYS A 66 -7.74 -0.27 -16.32
N VAL A 67 -8.00 0.06 -15.06
CA VAL A 67 -9.28 0.59 -14.58
C VAL A 67 -9.03 1.87 -13.81
N GLU A 68 -9.83 2.88 -14.04
CA GLU A 68 -9.75 4.17 -13.36
C GLU A 68 -11.15 4.57 -12.87
N ILE A 69 -11.24 5.00 -11.62
CA ILE A 69 -12.45 5.46 -10.95
C ILE A 69 -12.20 6.90 -10.50
N GLN A 70 -13.02 7.82 -10.96
CA GLN A 70 -12.88 9.26 -10.64
C GLN A 70 -14.16 9.86 -10.06
N SER A 71 -15.28 9.14 -10.13
CA SER A 71 -16.59 9.58 -9.67
C SER A 71 -17.18 8.63 -8.63
N GLU A 72 -17.98 9.21 -7.73
CA GLU A 72 -18.76 8.40 -6.79
C GLU A 72 -19.87 7.59 -7.49
N ASP A 73 -20.33 8.03 -8.64
CA ASP A 73 -21.33 7.31 -9.43
C ASP A 73 -20.80 5.96 -9.94
N ASP A 74 -19.49 5.90 -10.22
CA ASP A 74 -18.83 4.66 -10.63
C ASP A 74 -18.92 3.57 -9.55
N LEU A 75 -19.02 3.97 -8.26
CA LEU A 75 -19.08 3.04 -7.14
C LEU A 75 -20.33 2.20 -7.08
N LEU A 76 -21.38 2.52 -7.84
CA LEU A 76 -22.60 1.74 -7.90
C LEU A 76 -22.34 0.30 -8.43
N GLU A 77 -21.30 0.15 -9.25
CA GLU A 77 -20.93 -1.16 -9.79
C GLU A 77 -20.32 -2.12 -8.77
N ILE A 78 -19.90 -1.64 -7.59
CA ILE A 78 -19.21 -2.47 -6.58
C ILE A 78 -20.05 -3.66 -6.12
N SER A 79 -21.38 -3.54 -6.19
CA SER A 79 -22.32 -4.61 -5.83
C SER A 79 -22.19 -5.87 -6.71
N LYS A 80 -21.54 -5.77 -7.88
CA LYS A 80 -21.22 -6.91 -8.74
C LYS A 80 -20.10 -7.78 -8.14
N TYR A 81 -19.20 -7.19 -7.37
CA TYR A 81 -17.98 -7.81 -6.83
C TYR A 81 -18.08 -8.13 -5.35
N ILE A 82 -18.82 -7.33 -4.59
CA ILE A 82 -18.87 -7.39 -3.13
C ILE A 82 -20.31 -7.36 -2.64
N LYS A 83 -20.61 -8.22 -1.65
CA LYS A 83 -21.96 -8.31 -1.08
C LYS A 83 -22.38 -6.96 -0.46
N PRO A 84 -23.64 -6.52 -0.62
CA PRO A 84 -24.11 -5.21 -0.13
C PRO A 84 -23.88 -4.98 1.36
N LEU A 85 -23.92 -6.04 2.18
CA LEU A 85 -23.70 -5.95 3.63
C LEU A 85 -22.24 -5.58 3.97
N GLU A 86 -21.28 -6.06 3.19
CA GLU A 86 -19.87 -5.75 3.34
C GLU A 86 -19.59 -4.32 2.84
N VAL A 87 -20.17 -3.94 1.69
CA VAL A 87 -20.02 -2.61 1.09
C VAL A 87 -20.46 -1.49 2.05
N ARG A 88 -21.50 -1.72 2.86
CA ARG A 88 -22.00 -0.72 3.83
C ARG A 88 -20.97 -0.34 4.90
N ARG A 89 -19.99 -1.22 5.17
CA ARG A 89 -18.95 -1.02 6.18
C ARG A 89 -17.68 -0.39 5.61
N MET A 90 -17.63 -0.20 4.30
CA MET A 90 -16.46 0.37 3.60
C MET A 90 -16.62 1.88 3.45
N GLY A 91 -15.55 2.63 3.72
CA GLY A 91 -15.43 4.04 3.34
C GLY A 91 -15.35 4.20 1.82
N LYS A 92 -15.44 5.42 1.33
CA LYS A 92 -15.44 5.71 -0.12
C LYS A 92 -14.16 5.25 -0.79
N LEU A 93 -13.01 5.56 -0.22
CA LEU A 93 -11.72 5.14 -0.76
C LEU A 93 -11.60 3.61 -0.84
N MET A 94 -12.02 2.89 0.19
CA MET A 94 -12.01 1.44 0.18
C MET A 94 -12.90 0.86 -0.94
N LYS A 95 -14.08 1.45 -1.16
CA LYS A 95 -14.98 1.03 -2.25
C LYS A 95 -14.34 1.24 -3.61
N SER A 96 -13.74 2.41 -3.86
CA SER A 96 -13.09 2.71 -5.14
C SER A 96 -11.87 1.83 -5.39
N THR A 97 -11.08 1.59 -4.35
CA THR A 97 -9.91 0.69 -4.39
C THR A 97 -10.33 -0.74 -4.73
N MET A 98 -11.33 -1.27 -4.03
CA MET A 98 -11.81 -2.63 -4.28
C MET A 98 -12.42 -2.77 -5.67
N LEU A 99 -13.23 -1.79 -6.09
CA LEU A 99 -13.85 -1.81 -7.40
C LEU A 99 -12.82 -1.77 -8.53
N SER A 100 -11.89 -0.80 -8.51
CA SER A 100 -10.86 -0.67 -9.54
C SER A 100 -9.98 -1.91 -9.62
N SER A 101 -9.57 -2.45 -8.46
CA SER A 101 -8.69 -3.62 -8.37
C SER A 101 -9.35 -4.91 -8.85
N LEU A 102 -10.56 -5.22 -8.37
CA LEU A 102 -11.28 -6.44 -8.76
C LEU A 102 -11.69 -6.40 -10.22
N LYS A 103 -12.15 -5.24 -10.71
CA LYS A 103 -12.50 -5.05 -12.13
C LYS A 103 -11.26 -5.18 -13.03
N ALA A 104 -10.10 -4.67 -12.60
CA ALA A 104 -8.86 -4.82 -13.35
C ALA A 104 -8.40 -6.29 -13.42
N LEU A 105 -8.51 -7.02 -12.32
CA LEU A 105 -8.18 -8.46 -12.26
C LEU A 105 -9.12 -9.27 -13.16
N GLU A 106 -10.42 -9.02 -13.10
CA GLU A 106 -11.42 -9.67 -13.98
C GLU A 106 -11.10 -9.42 -15.46
N MET A 107 -10.83 -8.17 -15.85
CA MET A 107 -10.48 -7.81 -17.22
C MET A 107 -9.16 -8.45 -17.69
N ALA A 108 -8.24 -8.70 -16.77
CA ALA A 108 -6.98 -9.40 -17.06
C ALA A 108 -7.13 -10.92 -17.08
N GLY A 109 -8.26 -11.47 -16.63
CA GLY A 109 -8.47 -12.91 -16.48
C GLY A 109 -7.60 -13.53 -15.39
N ILE A 110 -7.29 -12.77 -14.32
CA ILE A 110 -6.45 -13.19 -13.20
C ILE A 110 -7.29 -13.19 -11.93
N ASP A 111 -7.48 -14.35 -11.32
CA ASP A 111 -8.22 -14.48 -10.07
C ASP A 111 -7.37 -14.07 -8.85
N VAL A 112 -6.11 -14.53 -8.83
CA VAL A 112 -5.14 -14.27 -7.75
C VAL A 112 -3.85 -13.72 -8.36
N PRO A 113 -3.49 -12.44 -8.12
CA PRO A 113 -2.22 -11.91 -8.57
C PRO A 113 -1.07 -12.47 -7.71
N ASP A 114 0.14 -12.58 -8.27
CA ASP A 114 1.31 -13.04 -7.52
C ASP A 114 1.82 -11.97 -6.53
N ALA A 115 1.55 -10.70 -6.82
CA ALA A 115 1.91 -9.58 -5.95
C ALA A 115 0.88 -8.44 -6.05
N ILE A 116 0.78 -7.65 -4.98
CA ILE A 116 -0.04 -6.44 -4.91
C ILE A 116 0.84 -5.29 -4.46
N ILE A 117 0.90 -4.25 -5.28
CA ILE A 117 1.68 -3.05 -4.99
C ILE A 117 0.77 -1.84 -5.13
N THR A 118 0.56 -1.11 -4.05
CA THR A 118 -0.28 0.08 -4.08
C THR A 118 0.51 1.34 -3.81
N GLY A 119 -0.04 2.46 -4.22
CA GLY A 119 0.43 3.79 -3.89
C GLY A 119 -0.70 4.65 -3.36
N THR A 120 -0.35 5.63 -2.54
CA THR A 120 -1.26 6.66 -2.09
C THR A 120 -0.47 7.92 -1.73
N ALA A 121 -1.02 9.08 -2.02
CA ALA A 121 -0.44 10.35 -1.62
C ALA A 121 -0.92 10.78 -0.22
N TRP A 122 -2.19 10.52 0.07
CA TRP A 122 -2.88 11.05 1.24
C TRP A 122 -3.45 9.97 2.17
N GLY A 123 -3.57 8.74 1.70
CA GLY A 123 -4.15 7.65 2.47
C GLY A 123 -5.65 7.79 2.70
N CYS A 124 -6.12 7.15 3.75
CA CYS A 124 -7.53 7.11 4.14
C CYS A 124 -7.91 8.36 4.95
N LEU A 125 -8.05 9.52 4.29
CA LEU A 125 -8.30 10.81 4.93
C LEU A 125 -9.62 10.83 5.71
N GLU A 126 -10.69 10.28 5.14
CA GLU A 126 -12.02 10.27 5.79
C GLU A 126 -11.98 9.57 7.16
N ASN A 127 -11.29 8.43 7.24
CA ASN A 127 -11.17 7.69 8.50
C ASN A 127 -10.23 8.41 9.49
N SER A 128 -9.16 9.02 9.00
CA SER A 128 -8.25 9.81 9.82
C SER A 128 -8.93 11.03 10.41
N GLU A 129 -9.72 11.76 9.62
CA GLU A 129 -10.51 12.90 10.11
C GLU A 129 -11.54 12.46 11.17
N LYS A 130 -12.31 11.40 10.91
CA LYS A 130 -13.28 10.87 11.87
C LYS A 130 -12.64 10.46 13.19
N LEU A 131 -11.44 9.86 13.15
CA LEU A 131 -10.68 9.50 14.33
C LEU A 131 -10.26 10.75 15.11
N LEU A 132 -9.69 11.74 14.42
CA LEU A 132 -9.24 12.98 15.04
C LEU A 132 -10.41 13.79 15.63
N GLU A 133 -11.52 13.89 14.91
CA GLU A 133 -12.75 14.53 15.41
C GLU A 133 -13.26 13.85 16.67
N GLN A 134 -13.23 12.52 16.71
CA GLN A 134 -13.65 11.76 17.88
C GLN A 134 -12.73 12.04 19.08
N ILE A 135 -11.41 12.06 18.88
CA ILE A 135 -10.44 12.41 19.93
C ILE A 135 -10.68 13.83 20.44
N CYS A 136 -10.90 14.80 19.55
CA CYS A 136 -11.11 16.19 19.94
C CYS A 136 -12.41 16.41 20.72
N ASN A 137 -13.50 15.70 20.36
CA ASN A 137 -14.82 15.92 20.95
C ASN A 137 -15.10 15.05 22.19
N GLU A 138 -14.61 13.82 22.21
CA GLU A 138 -14.94 12.80 23.21
C GLU A 138 -13.72 12.37 24.05
N GLY A 139 -12.51 12.83 23.68
CA GLY A 139 -11.27 12.38 24.30
C GLY A 139 -10.90 10.96 23.84
N GLU A 140 -9.93 10.34 24.52
CA GLU A 140 -9.37 9.04 24.13
C GLU A 140 -10.20 7.84 24.65
N CYS A 141 -11.27 8.06 25.42
CA CYS A 141 -11.89 7.01 26.21
C CYS A 141 -12.80 6.04 25.44
N MET A 142 -13.35 6.42 24.31
CA MET A 142 -14.37 5.62 23.58
C MET A 142 -14.13 5.59 22.08
N LEU A 143 -12.87 5.60 21.67
CA LEU A 143 -12.51 5.61 20.26
C LEU A 143 -12.98 4.35 19.54
N LYS A 144 -13.51 4.52 18.33
CA LYS A 144 -13.89 3.41 17.47
C LYS A 144 -12.65 2.79 16.83
N PRO A 145 -12.25 1.55 17.19
CA PRO A 145 -11.05 0.93 16.65
C PRO A 145 -11.04 0.85 15.12
N THR A 146 -12.22 0.77 14.52
CA THR A 146 -12.37 0.67 13.06
C THR A 146 -11.76 1.87 12.33
N TYR A 147 -11.93 3.09 12.83
CA TYR A 147 -11.37 4.28 12.20
C TYR A 147 -9.85 4.26 12.23
N PHE A 148 -9.28 3.88 13.38
CA PHE A 148 -7.83 3.72 13.51
C PHE A 148 -7.27 2.65 12.59
N MET A 149 -7.88 1.45 12.59
CA MET A 149 -7.44 0.33 11.76
C MET A 149 -7.53 0.64 10.25
N GLN A 150 -8.53 1.42 9.84
CA GLN A 150 -8.76 1.78 8.45
C GLN A 150 -8.11 3.10 8.03
N SER A 151 -7.37 3.77 8.92
CA SER A 151 -6.64 5.00 8.57
C SER A 151 -5.23 4.74 8.02
N THR A 152 -4.69 3.55 8.22
CA THR A 152 -3.33 3.23 7.77
C THR A 152 -3.25 3.05 6.25
N HIS A 153 -2.17 3.52 5.63
CA HIS A 153 -2.00 3.52 4.18
C HIS A 153 -2.03 2.11 3.55
N ASN A 154 -1.51 1.11 4.26
CA ASN A 154 -1.45 -0.28 3.80
C ASN A 154 -2.79 -1.03 3.91
N THR A 155 -3.80 -0.47 4.57
CA THR A 155 -5.11 -1.13 4.72
C THR A 155 -5.73 -1.49 3.37
N LEU A 156 -5.57 -0.61 2.37
CA LEU A 156 -6.15 -0.82 1.04
C LEU A 156 -5.57 -2.07 0.37
N SER A 157 -4.24 -2.17 0.31
CA SER A 157 -3.56 -3.34 -0.29
C SER A 157 -3.83 -4.63 0.49
N SER A 158 -3.87 -4.54 1.82
CA SER A 158 -4.18 -5.69 2.69
C SER A 158 -5.61 -6.22 2.47
N CYS A 159 -6.59 -5.33 2.32
CA CYS A 159 -7.97 -5.72 2.02
C CYS A 159 -8.10 -6.38 0.65
N ILE A 160 -7.38 -5.90 -0.37
CA ILE A 160 -7.33 -6.55 -1.67
C ILE A 160 -6.73 -7.95 -1.53
N ALA A 161 -5.59 -8.09 -0.82
CA ALA A 161 -4.93 -9.37 -0.61
C ALA A 161 -5.83 -10.40 0.09
N ILE A 162 -6.53 -9.99 1.15
CA ILE A 162 -7.50 -10.85 1.84
C ILE A 162 -8.63 -11.28 0.88
N ARG A 163 -9.13 -10.35 0.08
CA ARG A 163 -10.24 -10.62 -0.84
C ARG A 163 -9.88 -11.55 -1.97
N THR A 164 -8.68 -11.43 -2.51
CA THR A 164 -8.17 -12.23 -3.62
C THR A 164 -7.42 -13.46 -3.17
N HIS A 165 -7.23 -13.66 -1.86
CA HIS A 165 -6.39 -14.72 -1.30
C HIS A 165 -4.93 -14.66 -1.80
N CYS A 166 -4.44 -13.45 -2.09
CA CYS A 166 -3.06 -13.24 -2.47
C CYS A 166 -2.16 -13.29 -1.23
N HIS A 167 -1.24 -14.24 -1.18
CA HIS A 167 -0.25 -14.42 -0.11
C HIS A 167 1.16 -13.99 -0.54
N GLY A 168 1.28 -13.39 -1.72
CA GLY A 168 2.54 -12.93 -2.27
C GLY A 168 2.99 -11.56 -1.74
N TYR A 169 3.94 -10.99 -2.43
CA TYR A 169 4.50 -9.68 -2.09
C TYR A 169 3.41 -8.60 -2.04
N ASN A 170 3.38 -7.84 -0.94
CA ASN A 170 2.39 -6.80 -0.71
C ASN A 170 3.05 -5.58 -0.07
N ILE A 171 3.05 -4.44 -0.78
CA ILE A 171 3.64 -3.20 -0.29
C ILE A 171 2.80 -1.99 -0.70
N THR A 172 2.87 -0.93 0.10
CA THR A 172 2.24 0.36 -0.19
C THR A 172 3.26 1.47 -0.17
N TYR A 173 3.35 2.21 -1.27
CA TYR A 173 4.19 3.39 -1.42
C TYR A 173 3.43 4.65 -1.01
N SER A 174 4.04 5.48 -0.17
CA SER A 174 3.51 6.77 0.23
C SER A 174 4.54 7.86 -0.06
N GLN A 175 4.63 8.25 -1.34
CA GLN A 175 5.61 9.21 -1.88
C GLN A 175 4.91 10.40 -2.56
N GLY A 176 3.76 10.82 -1.99
CA GLY A 176 2.97 11.90 -2.57
C GLY A 176 2.55 11.59 -4.01
N SER A 177 2.68 12.55 -4.92
CA SER A 177 2.32 12.40 -6.33
C SER A 177 3.10 11.32 -7.08
N ASN A 178 4.25 10.88 -6.56
CA ASN A 178 5.10 9.88 -7.20
C ASN A 178 4.76 8.45 -6.77
N SER A 179 3.77 8.25 -5.90
CA SER A 179 3.42 6.94 -5.33
C SER A 179 3.11 5.89 -6.40
N LEU A 180 2.36 6.26 -7.44
CA LEU A 180 2.06 5.36 -8.56
C LEU A 180 3.32 4.97 -9.34
N GLU A 181 4.21 5.93 -9.59
CA GLU A 181 5.45 5.68 -10.32
C GLU A 181 6.35 4.68 -9.58
N TRP A 182 6.49 4.86 -8.27
CA TRP A 182 7.25 3.93 -7.44
C TRP A 182 6.63 2.54 -7.41
N ALA A 183 5.30 2.45 -7.30
CA ALA A 183 4.58 1.18 -7.36
C ALA A 183 4.81 0.46 -8.70
N ILE A 184 4.76 1.17 -9.83
CA ILE A 184 5.02 0.61 -11.16
C ILE A 184 6.48 0.17 -11.30
N ARG A 185 7.44 0.95 -10.80
CA ARG A 185 8.87 0.61 -10.86
C ARG A 185 9.17 -0.68 -10.08
N ASP A 186 8.60 -0.83 -8.90
CA ASP A 186 8.78 -2.03 -8.10
C ASP A 186 8.13 -3.25 -8.76
N ALA A 187 6.90 -3.10 -9.29
CA ALA A 187 6.24 -4.16 -10.05
C ALA A 187 7.09 -4.64 -11.24
N LYS A 188 7.63 -3.69 -12.01
CA LYS A 188 8.53 -4.00 -13.12
C LYS A 188 9.77 -4.77 -12.66
N ARG A 189 10.38 -4.35 -11.54
CA ARG A 189 11.53 -5.02 -10.94
C ARG A 189 11.21 -6.48 -10.59
N LEU A 190 10.07 -6.74 -9.95
CA LEU A 190 9.65 -8.10 -9.60
C LEU A 190 9.42 -8.97 -10.85
N LEU A 191 8.78 -8.40 -11.88
CA LEU A 191 8.49 -9.09 -13.13
C LEU A 191 9.78 -9.40 -13.92
N ILE A 192 10.69 -8.43 -14.05
CA ILE A 192 11.97 -8.59 -14.76
C ILE A 192 12.84 -9.64 -14.06
N ASN A 193 12.87 -9.65 -12.74
CA ASN A 193 13.63 -10.63 -11.97
C ASN A 193 12.95 -12.01 -11.90
N GLY A 194 11.78 -12.18 -12.52
CA GLY A 194 11.07 -13.46 -12.52
C GLY A 194 10.49 -13.88 -11.18
N VAL A 195 10.43 -12.95 -10.21
CA VAL A 195 9.83 -13.19 -8.87
C VAL A 195 8.33 -13.41 -8.98
N CYS A 196 7.69 -12.69 -9.88
CA CYS A 196 6.25 -12.74 -10.13
C CYS A 196 6.00 -12.87 -11.64
N LYS A 197 4.85 -13.44 -12.02
CA LYS A 197 4.34 -13.46 -13.40
C LYS A 197 3.27 -12.41 -13.62
N SER A 198 2.54 -12.05 -12.55
CA SER A 198 1.48 -11.08 -12.54
C SER A 198 1.53 -10.20 -11.30
N VAL A 199 1.33 -8.89 -11.47
CA VAL A 199 1.32 -7.92 -10.40
C VAL A 199 0.12 -6.99 -10.56
N LEU A 200 -0.69 -6.89 -9.51
CA LEU A 200 -1.69 -5.85 -9.40
C LEU A 200 -1.03 -4.59 -8.84
N VAL A 201 -1.03 -3.51 -9.62
CA VAL A 201 -0.54 -2.20 -9.22
C VAL A 201 -1.72 -1.26 -9.07
N GLY A 202 -1.82 -0.53 -7.96
CA GLY A 202 -2.86 0.47 -7.73
C GLY A 202 -2.33 1.78 -7.21
N CYS A 203 -3.09 2.86 -7.40
CA CYS A 203 -2.90 4.11 -6.67
C CYS A 203 -4.27 4.67 -6.33
N HIS A 204 -4.48 4.96 -5.04
CA HIS A 204 -5.80 5.23 -4.52
C HIS A 204 -5.73 6.38 -3.54
N ASP A 205 -6.47 7.44 -3.83
CA ASP A 205 -6.53 8.64 -3.02
C ASP A 205 -7.96 9.16 -2.90
N GLU A 206 -8.25 9.82 -1.80
CA GLU A 206 -9.48 10.58 -1.57
C GLU A 206 -9.17 11.98 -1.08
N SER A 207 -10.11 12.89 -1.29
CA SER A 207 -10.07 14.20 -0.68
C SER A 207 -11.39 14.51 0.02
N THR A 208 -11.31 14.84 1.29
CA THR A 208 -12.45 15.27 2.09
C THR A 208 -12.75 16.76 1.86
N PRO A 209 -13.95 17.24 2.19
CA PRO A 209 -14.25 18.66 2.14
C PRO A 209 -13.31 19.51 2.99
N THR A 210 -12.92 19.02 4.17
CA THR A 210 -11.99 19.70 5.08
C THR A 210 -10.60 19.79 4.45
N PHE A 211 -10.10 18.69 3.93
CA PHE A 211 -8.80 18.63 3.26
C PHE A 211 -8.75 19.56 2.05
N ARG A 212 -9.78 19.57 1.19
CA ARG A 212 -9.85 20.47 0.03
C ARG A 212 -9.75 21.94 0.43
N LYS A 213 -10.49 22.36 1.47
CA LYS A 213 -10.41 23.72 2.00
C LYS A 213 -9.01 24.08 2.51
N LEU A 214 -8.30 23.15 3.11
CA LEU A 214 -6.91 23.34 3.55
C LEU A 214 -5.97 23.48 2.35
N MET A 215 -6.13 22.64 1.34
CA MET A 215 -5.31 22.65 0.13
C MET A 215 -5.52 23.92 -0.71
N GLU A 216 -6.74 24.45 -0.76
CA GLU A 216 -7.03 25.75 -1.40
C GLU A 216 -6.24 26.90 -0.76
N ARG A 217 -6.00 26.86 0.56
CA ARG A 217 -5.20 27.88 1.26
C ARG A 217 -3.72 27.87 0.84
N VAL A 218 -3.23 26.75 0.35
CA VAL A 218 -1.85 26.61 -0.15
C VAL A 218 -1.78 26.63 -1.68
N GLY A 219 -2.88 27.02 -2.34
CA GLY A 219 -2.93 27.23 -3.79
C GLY A 219 -3.20 25.97 -4.62
N VAL A 220 -3.63 24.89 -4.01
CA VAL A 220 -4.02 23.66 -4.72
C VAL A 220 -5.53 23.57 -4.84
N TYR A 221 -6.02 23.57 -6.07
CA TYR A 221 -7.44 23.60 -6.41
C TYR A 221 -7.85 22.35 -7.20
N ASN A 222 -9.16 22.12 -7.31
CA ASN A 222 -9.74 21.09 -8.17
C ASN A 222 -9.33 19.64 -7.85
N LEU A 223 -9.16 19.32 -6.57
CA LEU A 223 -8.93 17.96 -6.14
C LEU A 223 -10.22 17.12 -6.30
N ASN A 224 -10.11 15.97 -6.96
CA ASN A 224 -11.20 15.01 -7.06
C ASN A 224 -11.55 14.45 -5.67
N SER A 225 -12.83 14.17 -5.43
CA SER A 225 -13.27 13.54 -4.19
C SER A 225 -12.69 12.13 -4.02
N ILE A 226 -12.53 11.43 -5.15
CA ILE A 226 -11.95 10.08 -5.23
C ILE A 226 -11.12 10.03 -6.51
N HIS A 227 -9.95 9.41 -6.43
CA HIS A 227 -9.17 8.98 -7.57
C HIS A 227 -8.57 7.60 -7.28
N SER A 228 -8.93 6.63 -8.07
CA SER A 228 -8.46 5.25 -7.90
C SER A 228 -8.12 4.65 -9.25
N ILE A 229 -6.87 4.25 -9.42
CA ILE A 229 -6.38 3.58 -10.61
C ILE A 229 -5.83 2.21 -10.23
N ALA A 230 -6.15 1.19 -11.03
CA ALA A 230 -5.60 -0.15 -10.91
C ALA A 230 -5.15 -0.65 -12.27
N LEU A 231 -3.98 -1.29 -12.29
CA LEU A 231 -3.30 -1.85 -13.44
C LEU A 231 -2.92 -3.29 -13.13
N VAL A 232 -3.09 -4.19 -14.09
CA VAL A 232 -2.51 -5.52 -14.00
C VAL A 232 -1.36 -5.61 -14.98
N LEU A 233 -0.16 -5.84 -14.43
CA LEU A 233 1.06 -6.01 -15.20
C LEU A 233 1.45 -7.49 -15.23
N SER A 234 1.98 -7.94 -16.36
CA SER A 234 2.49 -9.30 -16.52
C SER A 234 3.75 -9.29 -17.37
N CYS A 235 4.59 -10.30 -17.17
CA CYS A 235 5.76 -10.57 -17.97
C CYS A 235 5.68 -11.99 -18.55
N GLY A 236 6.04 -12.13 -19.80
CA GLY A 236 6.03 -13.40 -20.53
C GLY A 236 5.05 -13.42 -21.71
N LYS A 237 5.14 -14.49 -22.47
CA LYS A 237 4.37 -14.71 -23.70
C LYS A 237 2.90 -14.96 -23.43
#